data_c415cc468a702bd5cfb140fcd3c66b7b
#
_entry.id   c415cc468a702bd5cfb140fcd3c66b7b
#
_cell.length_a   1.000
_cell.length_b   1.000
_cell.length_c   1.000
_cell.angle_alpha   90.00
_cell.angle_beta   90.00
_cell.angle_gamma   90.00
#
_symmetry.space_group_name_H-M   'P 1'
#
loop_
_entity.id
_entity.type
_entity.pdbx_description
1 polymer ?
#
loop_
_entity_poly.entity_id
_entity_poly.type
_entity_poly.pdbx_seq_one_letter_code
_entity_poly.pdbx_strand_id
1 'polypeptide(L)'
;MTLYAFISFLMRYMDQKGFFYGGNMKAKLTLRIIAEITIMSALAFTLDYVQGLITGGLFPNGGSIGIAMLPILIVSYRRGFIAGMVTGLLVSVLQMIPGNLSLIPVESLPLIICQVMLDYVIAYPLIGVAGAFARKYKDAKNNKLKVTFLIAGTLVGGLLKLLVHHLAGAIFWREYLPTDFLGGPDVYSILYNSGYMIPNIIINGALLILIALKAPMLLKTEENK
;
A
#
# COMPACT_ATOMS: atom_id res chain seq x y z
N MET A 1 -16.20 -17.82 -7.83
CA MET A 1 -15.90 -16.65 -8.69
C MET A 1 -14.40 -16.51 -8.75
N THR A 2 -13.78 -16.61 -9.92
CA THR A 2 -12.32 -16.50 -10.03
C THR A 2 -11.86 -15.08 -9.67
N LEU A 3 -10.67 -14.94 -9.07
CA LEU A 3 -10.06 -13.63 -8.75
C LEU A 3 -10.06 -12.68 -9.96
N TYR A 4 -9.83 -13.23 -11.15
CA TYR A 4 -9.94 -12.52 -12.42
C TYR A 4 -11.35 -11.91 -12.65
N ALA A 5 -12.41 -12.70 -12.42
CA ALA A 5 -13.79 -12.24 -12.60
C ALA A 5 -14.15 -11.14 -11.59
N PHE A 6 -13.67 -11.23 -10.34
CA PHE A 6 -13.85 -10.21 -9.31
C PHE A 6 -13.15 -8.90 -9.67
N ILE A 7 -11.86 -8.98 -10.04
CA ILE A 7 -11.09 -7.79 -10.45
C ILE A 7 -11.72 -7.15 -11.68
N SER A 8 -12.11 -7.94 -12.69
CA SER A 8 -12.78 -7.45 -13.90
C SER A 8 -14.12 -6.77 -13.59
N PHE A 9 -14.91 -7.35 -12.69
CA PHE A 9 -16.17 -6.77 -12.23
C PHE A 9 -15.93 -5.44 -11.52
N LEU A 10 -15.04 -5.42 -10.53
CA LEU A 10 -14.71 -4.22 -9.75
C LEU A 10 -14.22 -3.08 -10.65
N MET A 11 -13.32 -3.38 -11.58
CA MET A 11 -12.76 -2.41 -12.51
C MET A 11 -13.80 -1.88 -13.51
N ARG A 12 -14.72 -2.74 -14.03
CA ARG A 12 -15.84 -2.30 -14.89
C ARG A 12 -16.83 -1.42 -14.13
N TYR A 13 -17.18 -1.80 -12.91
CA TYR A 13 -18.10 -1.02 -12.07
C TYR A 13 -17.54 0.38 -11.80
N MET A 14 -16.26 0.48 -11.56
CA MET A 14 -15.60 1.75 -11.26
C MET A 14 -15.35 2.61 -12.52
N ASP A 15 -15.15 1.98 -13.68
CA ASP A 15 -15.10 2.68 -14.97
C ASP A 15 -16.44 3.33 -15.32
N GLN A 16 -17.55 2.63 -15.09
CA GLN A 16 -18.90 3.19 -15.25
C GLN A 16 -19.18 4.39 -14.35
N LYS A 17 -18.51 4.49 -13.20
CA LYS A 17 -18.63 5.61 -12.25
C LYS A 17 -17.65 6.75 -12.50
N GLY A 18 -16.85 6.68 -13.58
CA GLY A 18 -15.90 7.74 -13.94
C GLY A 18 -14.69 7.86 -12.99
N PHE A 19 -14.39 6.84 -12.20
CA PHE A 19 -13.26 6.83 -11.28
C PHE A 19 -11.90 6.78 -11.98
N PHE A 20 -11.86 6.34 -13.24
CA PHE A 20 -10.67 6.38 -14.05
C PHE A 20 -10.64 7.69 -14.85
N TYR A 21 -9.74 8.62 -14.49
CA TYR A 21 -9.45 9.84 -15.25
C TYR A 21 -10.70 10.55 -15.82
N GLY A 22 -11.26 11.47 -15.08
CA GLY A 22 -12.42 12.26 -15.49
C GLY A 22 -12.31 12.81 -16.92
N GLY A 23 -12.85 12.11 -17.88
CA GLY A 23 -12.93 12.44 -19.29
C GLY A 23 -13.00 11.17 -20.14
N ASN A 24 -14.11 10.91 -20.73
CA ASN A 24 -14.45 10.08 -21.92
C ASN A 24 -13.51 8.97 -22.44
N MET A 25 -12.63 8.40 -21.63
CA MET A 25 -11.94 7.18 -22.01
C MET A 25 -12.72 5.98 -21.49
N LYS A 26 -13.38 5.27 -22.40
CA LYS A 26 -13.74 3.87 -22.16
C LYS A 26 -12.44 3.12 -21.91
N ALA A 27 -11.99 3.09 -20.66
CA ALA A 27 -10.84 2.31 -20.26
C ALA A 27 -11.21 0.84 -20.51
N LYS A 28 -10.91 0.33 -21.70
CA LYS A 28 -10.93 -1.10 -21.95
C LYS A 28 -10.00 -1.71 -20.94
N LEU A 29 -10.56 -2.49 -20.01
CA LEU A 29 -9.78 -3.30 -19.09
C LEU A 29 -8.91 -4.22 -19.94
N THR A 30 -7.71 -3.80 -20.23
CA THR A 30 -6.80 -4.57 -21.07
C THR A 30 -6.17 -5.65 -20.21
N LEU A 31 -5.98 -6.82 -20.79
CA LEU A 31 -5.24 -7.92 -20.16
C LEU A 31 -3.89 -7.42 -19.59
N ARG A 32 -3.29 -6.43 -20.25
CA ARG A 32 -2.06 -5.75 -19.81
C ARG A 32 -2.18 -5.10 -18.42
N ILE A 33 -3.29 -4.38 -18.14
CA ILE A 33 -3.48 -3.71 -16.83
C ILE A 33 -3.62 -4.77 -15.73
N ILE A 34 -4.38 -5.83 -16.00
CA ILE A 34 -4.56 -6.94 -15.05
C ILE A 34 -3.24 -7.63 -14.78
N ALA A 35 -2.48 -7.95 -15.84
CA ALA A 35 -1.16 -8.56 -15.71
C ALA A 35 -0.20 -7.68 -14.91
N GLU A 36 -0.18 -6.37 -15.18
CA GLU A 36 0.67 -5.40 -14.46
C GLU A 36 0.31 -5.35 -12.96
N ILE A 37 -0.98 -5.24 -12.61
CA ILE A 37 -1.44 -5.26 -11.23
C ILE A 37 -1.03 -6.57 -10.55
N THR A 38 -1.27 -7.72 -11.19
CA THR A 38 -0.97 -9.04 -10.62
C THR A 38 0.53 -9.24 -10.39
N ILE A 39 1.36 -8.90 -11.39
CA ILE A 39 2.83 -9.03 -11.30
C ILE A 39 3.38 -8.11 -10.19
N MET A 40 2.92 -6.86 -10.14
CA MET A 40 3.37 -5.90 -9.14
C MET A 40 2.88 -6.25 -7.72
N SER A 41 1.71 -6.88 -7.60
CA SER A 41 1.24 -7.39 -6.30
C SER A 41 2.10 -8.57 -5.83
N ALA A 42 2.43 -9.51 -6.72
CA ALA A 42 3.31 -10.62 -6.39
C ALA A 42 4.72 -10.13 -6.02
N LEU A 43 5.25 -9.15 -6.75
CA LEU A 43 6.54 -8.52 -6.44
C LEU A 43 6.51 -7.82 -5.08
N ALA A 44 5.47 -7.03 -4.78
CA ALA A 44 5.31 -6.37 -3.50
C ALA A 44 5.27 -7.37 -2.34
N PHE A 45 4.49 -8.45 -2.49
CA PHE A 45 4.42 -9.53 -1.50
C PHE A 45 5.78 -10.21 -1.30
N THR A 46 6.49 -10.56 -2.38
CA THR A 46 7.81 -11.17 -2.31
C THR A 46 8.82 -10.26 -1.60
N LEU A 47 8.81 -8.97 -1.94
CA LEU A 47 9.68 -7.99 -1.28
C LEU A 47 9.34 -7.82 0.20
N ASP A 48 8.05 -7.87 0.56
CA ASP A 48 7.60 -7.80 1.94
C ASP A 48 8.06 -9.02 2.75
N TYR A 49 7.93 -10.20 2.16
CA TYR A 49 8.44 -11.44 2.76
C TYR A 49 9.96 -11.39 2.97
N VAL A 50 10.71 -11.00 1.95
CA VAL A 50 12.18 -10.91 2.04
C VAL A 50 12.62 -9.86 3.06
N GLN A 51 12.00 -8.66 3.08
CA GLN A 51 12.33 -7.65 4.09
C GLN A 51 11.98 -8.11 5.50
N GLY A 52 10.90 -8.90 5.66
CA GLY A 52 10.55 -9.54 6.93
C GLY A 52 11.65 -10.48 7.43
N LEU A 53 12.25 -11.28 6.55
CA LEU A 53 13.37 -12.17 6.90
C LEU A 53 14.63 -11.39 7.32
N ILE A 54 14.87 -10.21 6.73
CA ILE A 54 16.09 -9.42 6.97
C ILE A 54 15.94 -8.52 8.20
N THR A 55 14.82 -7.82 8.32
CA THR A 55 14.63 -6.76 9.31
C THR A 55 13.51 -7.04 10.32
N GLY A 56 12.70 -8.08 10.10
CA GLY A 56 11.56 -8.41 10.96
C GLY A 56 11.98 -8.73 12.40
N GLY A 57 13.18 -9.27 12.60
CA GLY A 57 13.73 -9.52 13.94
C GLY A 57 13.92 -8.25 14.80
N LEU A 58 13.94 -7.05 14.19
CA LEU A 58 13.96 -5.78 14.90
C LEU A 58 12.57 -5.38 15.44
N PHE A 59 11.51 -6.02 14.94
CA PHE A 59 10.13 -5.70 15.25
C PHE A 59 9.35 -6.97 15.66
N PRO A 60 9.52 -7.45 16.90
CA PRO A 60 8.99 -8.74 17.35
C PRO A 60 7.46 -8.83 17.30
N ASN A 61 6.77 -7.72 17.38
CA ASN A 61 5.30 -7.66 17.28
C ASN A 61 4.81 -7.37 15.85
N GLY A 62 5.64 -7.67 14.83
CA GLY A 62 5.34 -7.42 13.43
C GLY A 62 5.90 -6.10 12.90
N GLY A 63 6.05 -6.02 11.60
CA GLY A 63 6.67 -4.92 10.89
C GLY A 63 8.06 -5.28 10.36
N SER A 64 8.47 -4.55 9.32
CA SER A 64 9.79 -4.72 8.69
C SER A 64 10.16 -3.48 7.90
N ILE A 65 11.44 -3.25 7.68
CA ILE A 65 11.95 -2.13 6.89
C ILE A 65 12.42 -2.64 5.53
N GLY A 66 11.93 -2.03 4.44
CA GLY A 66 12.34 -2.38 3.08
C GLY A 66 11.59 -1.63 1.98
N ILE A 67 11.45 -2.28 0.84
CA ILE A 67 10.98 -1.66 -0.41
C ILE A 67 9.66 -2.22 -0.94
N ALA A 68 8.91 -2.94 -0.10
CA ALA A 68 7.65 -3.60 -0.51
C ALA A 68 6.54 -2.63 -0.93
N MET A 69 6.57 -1.37 -0.47
CA MET A 69 5.60 -0.36 -0.89
C MET A 69 5.84 0.11 -2.34
N LEU A 70 7.06 -0.03 -2.86
CA LEU A 70 7.46 0.55 -4.15
C LEU A 70 6.63 0.05 -5.35
N PRO A 71 6.37 -1.27 -5.52
CA PRO A 71 5.53 -1.74 -6.63
C PRO A 71 4.11 -1.18 -6.58
N ILE A 72 3.50 -1.06 -5.40
CA ILE A 72 2.16 -0.46 -5.23
C ILE A 72 2.20 1.02 -5.64
N LEU A 73 3.22 1.77 -5.23
CA LEU A 73 3.40 3.17 -5.59
C LEU A 73 3.61 3.33 -7.10
N ILE A 74 4.41 2.48 -7.75
CA ILE A 74 4.63 2.51 -9.20
C ILE A 74 3.29 2.34 -9.93
N VAL A 75 2.48 1.34 -9.58
CA VAL A 75 1.17 1.14 -10.20
C VAL A 75 0.25 2.33 -9.93
N SER A 76 0.28 2.88 -8.72
CA SER A 76 -0.52 4.04 -8.31
C SER A 76 -0.24 5.26 -9.20
N TYR A 77 1.01 5.60 -9.45
CA TYR A 77 1.37 6.73 -10.30
C TYR A 77 1.21 6.44 -11.80
N ARG A 78 1.45 5.20 -12.21
CA ARG A 78 1.31 4.77 -13.60
C ARG A 78 -0.16 4.65 -14.04
N ARG A 79 -0.99 3.97 -13.23
CA ARG A 79 -2.38 3.60 -13.57
C ARG A 79 -3.45 4.34 -12.76
N GLY A 80 -3.04 5.10 -11.74
CA GLY A 80 -3.95 5.90 -10.92
C GLY A 80 -4.42 5.20 -9.65
N PHE A 81 -5.27 5.91 -8.92
CA PHE A 81 -5.77 5.58 -7.58
C PHE A 81 -6.32 4.16 -7.47
N ILE A 82 -7.26 3.78 -8.35
CA ILE A 82 -7.94 2.48 -8.25
C ILE A 82 -6.99 1.31 -8.50
N ALA A 83 -6.15 1.42 -9.53
CA ALA A 83 -5.19 0.37 -9.82
C ALA A 83 -4.20 0.18 -8.66
N GLY A 84 -3.77 1.28 -8.03
CA GLY A 84 -2.93 1.23 -6.83
C GLY A 84 -3.63 0.55 -5.65
N MET A 85 -4.90 0.90 -5.38
CA MET A 85 -5.67 0.26 -4.32
C MET A 85 -5.91 -1.22 -4.57
N VAL A 86 -6.24 -1.61 -5.81
CA VAL A 86 -6.43 -3.03 -6.19
C VAL A 86 -5.12 -3.80 -6.05
N THR A 87 -3.98 -3.20 -6.44
CA THR A 87 -2.65 -3.79 -6.22
C THR A 87 -2.42 -4.05 -4.73
N GLY A 88 -2.65 -3.05 -3.87
CA GLY A 88 -2.56 -3.20 -2.42
C GLY A 88 -3.51 -4.28 -1.87
N LEU A 89 -4.75 -4.33 -2.36
CA LEU A 89 -5.73 -5.35 -1.93
C LEU A 89 -5.27 -6.77 -2.30
N LEU A 90 -4.67 -6.96 -3.48
CA LEU A 90 -4.09 -8.26 -3.84
C LEU A 90 -2.90 -8.63 -2.95
N VAL A 91 -2.05 -7.66 -2.59
CA VAL A 91 -0.99 -7.90 -1.59
C VAL A 91 -1.60 -8.33 -0.27
N SER A 92 -2.67 -7.66 0.20
CA SER A 92 -3.39 -8.07 1.42
C SER A 92 -3.86 -9.51 1.37
N VAL A 93 -4.46 -9.94 0.24
CA VAL A 93 -4.91 -11.33 0.04
C VAL A 93 -3.75 -12.31 0.08
N LEU A 94 -2.61 -11.96 -0.55
CA LEU A 94 -1.40 -12.80 -0.51
C LEU A 94 -0.82 -12.90 0.91
N GLN A 95 -0.89 -11.84 1.72
CA GLN A 95 -0.47 -11.85 3.12
C GLN A 95 -1.32 -12.76 4.00
N MET A 96 -2.56 -13.08 3.58
CA MET A 96 -3.43 -14.00 4.30
C MET A 96 -3.11 -15.49 4.06
N ILE A 97 -2.09 -15.80 3.25
CA ILE A 97 -1.65 -17.18 3.07
C ILE A 97 -1.18 -17.74 4.42
N PRO A 98 -1.56 -19.00 4.77
CA PRO A 98 -1.22 -19.60 6.06
C PRO A 98 0.28 -19.49 6.39
N GLY A 99 0.58 -19.07 7.61
CA GLY A 99 1.94 -18.85 8.11
C GLY A 99 2.43 -17.40 8.04
N ASN A 100 1.74 -16.49 7.32
CA ASN A 100 2.10 -15.07 7.27
C ASN A 100 1.22 -14.19 8.18
N LEU A 101 0.11 -14.73 8.68
CA LEU A 101 -0.77 -13.99 9.59
C LEU A 101 -0.22 -14.03 11.01
N SER A 102 0.03 -12.87 11.58
CA SER A 102 0.32 -12.69 13.01
C SER A 102 -0.92 -12.06 13.67
N LEU A 103 -1.69 -12.89 14.36
CA LEU A 103 -2.91 -12.47 15.03
C LEU A 103 -2.78 -12.67 16.54
N ILE A 104 -3.29 -11.72 17.30
CA ILE A 104 -3.49 -11.88 18.73
C ILE A 104 -4.70 -12.79 18.93
N PRO A 105 -4.61 -13.81 19.79
CA PRO A 105 -5.75 -14.61 20.17
C PRO A 105 -6.83 -13.74 20.83
N VAL A 106 -8.01 -13.68 20.22
CA VAL A 106 -9.19 -13.03 20.77
C VAL A 106 -10.36 -13.99 20.69
N GLU A 107 -11.21 -14.00 21.72
CA GLU A 107 -12.28 -14.99 21.86
C GLU A 107 -13.47 -14.77 20.92
N SER A 108 -13.56 -13.57 20.32
CA SER A 108 -14.73 -13.15 19.54
C SER A 108 -14.42 -13.11 18.04
N LEU A 109 -15.20 -13.84 17.22
CA LEU A 109 -15.09 -13.81 15.76
C LEU A 109 -15.14 -12.38 15.16
N PRO A 110 -16.04 -11.48 15.61
CA PRO A 110 -16.03 -10.08 15.14
C PRO A 110 -14.70 -9.36 15.39
N LEU A 111 -14.05 -9.61 16.53
CA LEU A 111 -12.75 -9.01 16.86
C LEU A 111 -11.62 -9.57 15.97
N ILE A 112 -11.63 -10.89 15.69
CA ILE A 112 -10.69 -11.49 14.73
C ILE A 112 -10.86 -10.84 13.36
N ILE A 113 -12.09 -10.70 12.87
CA ILE A 113 -12.37 -10.04 11.60
C ILE A 113 -11.88 -8.60 11.60
N CYS A 114 -12.14 -7.85 12.68
CA CYS A 114 -11.70 -6.47 12.81
C CYS A 114 -10.17 -6.35 12.79
N GLN A 115 -9.45 -7.23 13.48
CA GLN A 115 -7.99 -7.29 13.45
C GLN A 115 -7.46 -7.56 12.05
N VAL A 116 -7.97 -8.59 11.37
CA VAL A 116 -7.59 -8.92 9.99
C VAL A 116 -7.88 -7.75 9.04
N MET A 117 -9.02 -7.08 9.20
CA MET A 117 -9.38 -5.92 8.38
C MET A 117 -8.39 -4.77 8.56
N LEU A 118 -8.01 -4.43 9.79
CA LEU A 118 -7.10 -3.33 10.08
C LEU A 118 -5.65 -3.67 9.69
N ASP A 119 -5.12 -4.79 10.16
CA ASP A 119 -3.69 -5.12 9.98
C ASP A 119 -3.35 -5.52 8.53
N TYR A 120 -4.31 -6.13 7.81
CA TYR A 120 -4.03 -6.70 6.48
C TYR A 120 -4.90 -6.09 5.38
N VAL A 121 -6.24 -6.19 5.46
CA VAL A 121 -7.11 -5.87 4.31
C VAL A 121 -7.09 -4.39 3.95
N ILE A 122 -7.06 -3.49 4.94
CA ILE A 122 -7.13 -2.03 4.72
C ILE A 122 -5.72 -1.45 4.55
N ALA A 123 -4.73 -1.96 5.28
CA ALA A 123 -3.39 -1.37 5.37
C ALA A 123 -2.67 -1.22 4.02
N TYR A 124 -2.63 -2.28 3.20
CA TYR A 124 -1.93 -2.23 1.91
C TYR A 124 -2.66 -1.42 0.83
N PRO A 125 -4.00 -1.49 0.67
CA PRO A 125 -4.74 -0.61 -0.24
C PRO A 125 -4.50 0.88 0.02
N LEU A 126 -4.33 1.28 1.28
CA LEU A 126 -4.08 2.69 1.63
C LEU A 126 -2.80 3.26 1.04
N ILE A 127 -1.78 2.43 0.75
CA ILE A 127 -0.60 2.86 -0.01
C ILE A 127 -1.02 3.32 -1.41
N GLY A 128 -2.01 2.63 -2.02
CA GLY A 128 -2.56 2.94 -3.34
C GLY A 128 -3.23 4.32 -3.44
N VAL A 129 -3.59 4.92 -2.30
CA VAL A 129 -4.12 6.30 -2.23
C VAL A 129 -3.16 7.32 -2.84
N ALA A 130 -1.85 7.02 -2.87
CA ALA A 130 -0.84 7.82 -3.60
C ALA A 130 -1.25 8.11 -5.05
N GLY A 131 -2.02 7.21 -5.68
CA GLY A 131 -2.53 7.38 -7.04
C GLY A 131 -3.49 8.55 -7.25
N ALA A 132 -4.05 9.14 -6.18
CA ALA A 132 -4.82 10.38 -6.26
C ALA A 132 -3.96 11.56 -6.76
N PHE A 133 -2.65 11.47 -6.58
CA PHE A 133 -1.68 12.47 -7.06
C PHE A 133 -1.15 12.17 -8.46
N ALA A 134 -1.49 11.02 -9.06
CA ALA A 134 -0.96 10.57 -10.36
C ALA A 134 -1.23 11.57 -11.49
N ARG A 135 -2.43 12.15 -11.56
CA ARG A 135 -2.76 13.16 -12.57
C ARG A 135 -1.91 14.42 -12.40
N LYS A 136 -1.83 14.96 -11.18
CA LYS A 136 -1.01 16.14 -10.88
C LYS A 136 0.47 15.90 -11.20
N TYR A 137 0.99 14.69 -10.92
CA TYR A 137 2.34 14.28 -11.29
C TYR A 137 2.53 14.29 -12.81
N LYS A 138 1.61 13.72 -13.59
CA LYS A 138 1.70 13.64 -15.07
C LYS A 138 1.59 15.01 -15.72
N ASP A 139 0.72 15.87 -15.22
CA ASP A 139 0.47 17.22 -15.75
C ASP A 139 1.51 18.25 -15.28
N ALA A 140 2.42 17.87 -14.37
CA ALA A 140 3.41 18.76 -13.80
C ALA A 140 4.43 19.24 -14.86
N LYS A 141 4.59 20.58 -14.95
CA LYS A 141 5.41 21.25 -15.97
C LYS A 141 6.92 21.09 -15.79
N ASN A 142 7.37 20.79 -14.59
CA ASN A 142 8.80 20.66 -14.27
C ASN A 142 9.06 19.56 -13.24
N ASN A 143 10.32 19.14 -13.13
CA ASN A 143 10.72 18.05 -12.22
C ASN A 143 10.48 18.37 -10.75
N LYS A 144 10.57 19.65 -10.33
CA LYS A 144 10.31 20.04 -8.94
C LYS A 144 8.86 19.73 -8.54
N LEU A 145 7.89 20.12 -9.37
CA LEU A 145 6.47 19.81 -9.14
C LEU A 145 6.20 18.30 -9.20
N LYS A 146 6.84 17.56 -10.13
CA LYS A 146 6.74 16.10 -10.17
C LYS A 146 7.19 15.47 -8.86
N VAL A 147 8.36 15.85 -8.38
CA VAL A 147 8.91 15.36 -7.10
C VAL A 147 7.98 15.72 -5.94
N THR A 148 7.45 16.95 -5.90
CA THR A 148 6.50 17.36 -4.87
C THR A 148 5.26 16.44 -4.83
N PHE A 149 4.67 16.11 -5.98
CA PHE A 149 3.50 15.22 -6.01
C PHE A 149 3.84 13.77 -5.68
N LEU A 150 5.05 13.28 -6.01
CA LEU A 150 5.52 11.96 -5.58
C LEU A 150 5.68 11.90 -4.07
N ILE A 151 6.31 12.90 -3.46
CA ILE A 151 6.45 13.00 -2.00
C ILE A 151 5.08 13.06 -1.34
N ALA A 152 4.20 13.96 -1.78
CA ALA A 152 2.89 14.14 -1.20
C ALA A 152 2.06 12.85 -1.21
N GLY A 153 2.00 12.15 -2.35
CA GLY A 153 1.25 10.90 -2.43
C GLY A 153 1.86 9.78 -1.62
N THR A 154 3.20 9.64 -1.62
CA THR A 154 3.89 8.62 -0.81
C THR A 154 3.68 8.87 0.69
N LEU A 155 3.75 10.14 1.13
CA LEU A 155 3.45 10.51 2.52
C LEU A 155 2.00 10.20 2.88
N VAL A 156 1.03 10.59 2.06
CA VAL A 156 -0.39 10.33 2.35
C VAL A 156 -0.65 8.82 2.44
N GLY A 157 -0.24 8.03 1.45
CA GLY A 157 -0.44 6.59 1.46
C GLY A 157 0.28 5.89 2.63
N GLY A 158 1.52 6.29 2.90
CA GLY A 158 2.33 5.72 3.99
C GLY A 158 1.81 6.10 5.38
N LEU A 159 1.39 7.35 5.59
CA LEU A 159 0.82 7.81 6.85
C LEU A 159 -0.56 7.20 7.12
N LEU A 160 -1.38 7.00 6.09
CA LEU A 160 -2.64 6.27 6.24
C LEU A 160 -2.41 4.81 6.66
N LYS A 161 -1.42 4.13 6.06
CA LYS A 161 -1.04 2.79 6.51
C LYS A 161 -0.53 2.80 7.95
N LEU A 162 0.34 3.75 8.31
CA LEU A 162 0.81 3.92 9.69
C LEU A 162 -0.35 4.09 10.68
N LEU A 163 -1.32 4.95 10.32
CA LEU A 163 -2.50 5.18 11.16
C LEU A 163 -3.29 3.91 11.44
N VAL A 164 -3.53 3.09 10.41
CA VAL A 164 -4.31 1.85 10.56
C VAL A 164 -3.54 0.82 11.38
N HIS A 165 -2.22 0.67 11.19
CA HIS A 165 -1.39 -0.20 12.04
C HIS A 165 -1.32 0.32 13.48
N HIS A 166 -1.27 1.65 13.70
CA HIS A 166 -1.37 2.22 15.03
C HIS A 166 -2.71 1.87 15.70
N LEU A 167 -3.83 2.01 14.99
CA LEU A 167 -5.15 1.65 15.52
C LEU A 167 -5.23 0.16 15.85
N ALA A 168 -4.75 -0.72 14.98
CA ALA A 168 -4.70 -2.16 15.25
C ALA A 168 -3.81 -2.46 16.47
N GLY A 169 -2.65 -1.83 16.57
CA GLY A 169 -1.75 -1.95 17.73
C GLY A 169 -2.37 -1.49 19.02
N ALA A 170 -3.02 -0.33 19.04
CA ALA A 170 -3.67 0.22 20.23
C ALA A 170 -4.88 -0.61 20.69
N ILE A 171 -5.60 -1.25 19.76
CA ILE A 171 -6.82 -2.03 20.08
C ILE A 171 -6.47 -3.47 20.47
N PHE A 172 -5.70 -4.18 19.64
CA PHE A 172 -5.52 -5.63 19.75
C PHE A 172 -4.23 -6.02 20.48
N TRP A 173 -3.14 -5.24 20.33
CA TRP A 173 -1.83 -5.55 20.91
C TRP A 173 -1.63 -4.96 22.30
N ARG A 174 -2.63 -4.26 22.84
CA ARG A 174 -2.55 -3.50 24.09
C ARG A 174 -2.01 -4.31 25.27
N GLU A 175 -2.45 -5.57 25.42
CA GLU A 175 -2.03 -6.45 26.51
C GLU A 175 -0.58 -6.97 26.37
N TYR A 176 -0.03 -6.87 25.18
CA TYR A 176 1.34 -7.30 24.87
C TYR A 176 2.34 -6.12 24.87
N LEU A 177 1.86 -4.93 25.14
CA LEU A 177 2.71 -3.74 25.20
C LEU A 177 3.24 -3.55 26.62
N PRO A 178 4.44 -2.93 26.78
CA PRO A 178 4.97 -2.62 28.09
C PRO A 178 4.00 -1.76 28.91
N THR A 179 3.63 -2.21 30.10
CA THR A 179 2.67 -1.52 30.98
C THR A 179 3.25 -0.27 31.64
N ASP A 180 4.57 -0.23 31.77
CA ASP A 180 5.36 0.84 32.39
C ASP A 180 5.90 1.88 31.38
N PHE A 181 5.49 1.75 30.10
CA PHE A 181 5.91 2.72 29.08
C PHE A 181 5.28 4.09 29.32
N LEU A 182 6.12 5.12 29.31
CA LEU A 182 5.69 6.51 29.51
C LEU A 182 4.73 6.95 28.36
N GLY A 183 3.48 7.24 28.72
CA GLY A 183 2.44 7.59 27.73
C GLY A 183 1.48 6.44 27.38
N GLY A 184 1.71 5.26 27.93
CA GLY A 184 0.82 4.10 27.79
C GLY A 184 0.82 3.43 26.43
N PRO A 185 -0.10 2.47 26.21
CA PRO A 185 -0.14 1.62 25.01
C PRO A 185 -0.31 2.40 23.70
N ASP A 186 -1.07 3.47 23.70
CA ASP A 186 -1.33 4.26 22.47
C ASP A 186 -0.06 4.95 21.98
N VAL A 187 0.69 5.58 22.90
CA VAL A 187 1.97 6.23 22.56
C VAL A 187 3.00 5.18 22.16
N TYR A 188 3.03 4.03 22.84
CA TYR A 188 3.91 2.93 22.43
C TYR A 188 3.56 2.44 21.02
N SER A 189 2.28 2.20 20.73
CA SER A 189 1.83 1.72 19.41
C SER A 189 2.23 2.67 18.28
N ILE A 190 2.03 3.99 18.43
CA ILE A 190 2.41 4.93 17.38
C ILE A 190 3.93 4.99 17.19
N LEU A 191 4.71 4.97 18.26
CA LEU A 191 6.18 4.98 18.19
C LEU A 191 6.72 3.68 17.57
N TYR A 192 6.19 2.52 18.00
CA TYR A 192 6.56 1.23 17.45
C TYR A 192 6.33 1.15 15.94
N ASN A 193 5.10 1.46 15.52
CA ASN A 193 4.74 1.43 14.10
C ASN A 193 5.51 2.50 13.29
N SER A 194 5.79 3.67 13.88
CA SER A 194 6.63 4.69 13.25
C SER A 194 8.06 4.21 13.03
N GLY A 195 8.59 3.34 13.91
CA GLY A 195 9.95 2.81 13.82
C GLY A 195 10.25 2.09 12.51
N TYR A 196 9.28 1.42 11.92
CA TYR A 196 9.46 0.80 10.58
C TYR A 196 8.74 1.56 9.46
N MET A 197 7.61 2.21 9.72
CA MET A 197 6.86 2.89 8.67
C MET A 197 7.53 4.17 8.17
N ILE A 198 8.14 4.96 9.05
CA ILE A 198 8.86 6.18 8.63
C ILE A 198 10.05 5.84 7.73
N PRO A 199 10.97 4.91 8.10
CA PRO A 199 11.99 4.43 7.18
C PRO A 199 11.43 3.89 5.85
N ASN A 200 10.34 3.13 5.88
CA ASN A 200 9.69 2.62 4.67
C ASN A 200 9.21 3.75 3.76
N ILE A 201 8.55 4.78 4.31
CA ILE A 201 8.09 5.94 3.55
C ILE A 201 9.27 6.66 2.90
N ILE A 202 10.35 6.88 3.65
CA ILE A 202 11.54 7.58 3.16
C ILE A 202 12.22 6.78 2.06
N ILE A 203 12.50 5.50 2.28
CA ILE A 203 13.22 4.64 1.33
C ILE A 203 12.42 4.50 0.03
N ASN A 204 11.13 4.13 0.14
CA ASN A 204 10.28 3.92 -1.03
C ASN A 204 10.01 5.23 -1.78
N GLY A 205 9.85 6.37 -1.08
CA GLY A 205 9.73 7.69 -1.67
C GLY A 205 11.00 8.11 -2.42
N ALA A 206 12.18 7.91 -1.84
CA ALA A 206 13.46 8.20 -2.49
C ALA A 206 13.66 7.35 -3.76
N LEU A 207 13.36 6.05 -3.68
CA LEU A 207 13.44 5.14 -4.85
C LEU A 207 12.44 5.54 -5.93
N LEU A 208 11.21 5.90 -5.57
CA LEU A 208 10.20 6.36 -6.52
C LEU A 208 10.64 7.64 -7.24
N ILE A 209 11.24 8.59 -6.51
CA ILE A 209 11.81 9.81 -7.10
C ILE A 209 12.97 9.46 -8.04
N LEU A 210 13.86 8.56 -7.64
CA LEU A 210 14.96 8.09 -8.49
C LEU A 210 14.43 7.46 -9.79
N ILE A 211 13.40 6.62 -9.70
CA ILE A 211 12.73 6.04 -10.87
C ILE A 211 12.13 7.13 -11.74
N ALA A 212 11.46 8.11 -11.18
CA ALA A 212 10.85 9.20 -11.94
C ALA A 212 11.88 10.03 -12.72
N LEU A 213 13.08 10.19 -12.15
CA LEU A 213 14.15 10.98 -12.77
C LEU A 213 15.01 10.18 -13.76
N LYS A 214 15.28 8.89 -13.47
CA LYS A 214 16.21 8.06 -14.26
C LYS A 214 15.52 7.08 -15.20
N ALA A 215 14.33 6.60 -14.85
CA ALA A 215 13.54 5.65 -15.61
C ALA A 215 12.05 6.06 -15.70
N PRO A 216 11.73 7.28 -16.17
CA PRO A 216 10.36 7.82 -16.16
C PRO A 216 9.34 6.96 -16.93
N MET A 217 9.80 6.10 -17.85
CA MET A 217 8.96 5.14 -18.57
C MET A 217 8.19 4.19 -17.63
N LEU A 218 8.74 3.88 -16.47
CA LEU A 218 8.08 3.01 -15.49
C LEU A 218 6.83 3.64 -14.88
N LEU A 219 6.73 4.98 -14.88
CA LEU A 219 5.59 5.73 -14.37
C LEU A 219 4.67 6.27 -15.48
N LYS A 220 5.00 6.04 -16.76
CA LYS A 220 4.18 6.43 -17.92
C LYS A 220 3.39 5.24 -18.45
N THR A 221 2.24 5.52 -19.06
CA THR A 221 1.49 4.56 -19.89
C THR A 221 1.76 4.86 -21.36
N GLU A 222 1.58 3.87 -22.23
CA GLU A 222 1.72 4.06 -23.70
C GLU A 222 0.69 5.05 -24.27
N GLU A 223 -0.43 5.24 -23.56
CA GLU A 223 -1.49 6.20 -23.93
C GLU A 223 -1.07 7.67 -23.75
N ASN A 224 0.10 7.90 -23.14
CA ASN A 224 0.66 9.24 -22.92
C ASN A 224 1.90 9.51 -23.80
N LYS A 225 2.04 8.77 -24.92
CA LYS A 225 3.05 9.03 -25.96
C LYS A 225 2.53 9.95 -27.05
#